data_8ae2b959730d1b0843c9bb1c1e454d7c
#
_entry.id   8ae2b959730d1b0843c9bb1c1e454d7c
#
_cell.length_a   1.000
_cell.length_b   1.000
_cell.length_c   1.000
_cell.angle_alpha   90.00
_cell.angle_beta   90.00
_cell.angle_gamma   90.00
#
_symmetry.space_group_name_H-M   'P 1'
#
loop_
_entity.id
_entity.type
_entity.pdbx_description
1 polymer ?
#
loop_
_entity_poly.entity_id
_entity_poly.type
_entity_poly.pdbx_seq_one_letter_code
_entity_poly.pdbx_strand_id
1 'polypeptide(L)'
;MQDVLVIGLGYVGLPLAIQAVRSGFRVTGYDTSEKIVTGLMAGRSHVDDITDAEVAGMLEAGFRATADEARLAPQDVIVICVPTPLSEADGPDLRAVRAAAQTAGRLLKAGTLVSLESTTYPGTTEEVAVSYTHLTLPTILLV
;
A
#
# COMPACT_ATOMS: atom_id res chain seq x y z
N MET A 1 3.15 16.02 10.93
CA MET A 1 2.80 15.40 9.63
C MET A 1 2.85 13.87 9.78
N GLN A 2 1.83 13.20 9.33
CA GLN A 2 1.76 11.74 9.44
C GLN A 2 2.43 11.06 8.25
N ASP A 3 3.06 9.92 8.55
CA ASP A 3 3.70 9.08 7.55
C ASP A 3 2.71 8.02 7.08
N VAL A 4 2.46 7.99 5.77
CA VAL A 4 1.54 7.04 5.14
C VAL A 4 2.32 6.15 4.18
N LEU A 5 2.15 4.85 4.32
CA LEU A 5 2.68 3.86 3.39
C LEU A 5 1.52 3.27 2.58
N VAL A 6 1.64 3.29 1.28
CA VAL A 6 0.70 2.60 0.38
C VAL A 6 1.42 1.38 -0.20
N ILE A 7 0.92 0.21 0.11
CA ILE A 7 1.43 -1.07 -0.39
C ILE A 7 0.60 -1.49 -1.59
N GLY A 8 1.22 -1.55 -2.75
CA GLY A 8 0.54 -1.79 -4.02
C GLY A 8 0.22 -0.49 -4.74
N LEU A 9 0.87 -0.25 -5.86
CA LEU A 9 0.80 1.01 -6.61
C LEU A 9 0.13 0.83 -7.98
N GLY A 10 -0.92 0.00 -8.02
CA GLY A 10 -1.73 -0.22 -9.21
C GLY A 10 -2.90 0.75 -9.31
N TYR A 11 -4.00 0.26 -9.90
CA TYR A 11 -5.18 1.08 -10.20
C TYR A 11 -5.91 1.62 -8.97
N VAL A 12 -5.73 1.01 -7.81
CA VAL A 12 -6.31 1.50 -6.55
C VAL A 12 -5.28 2.27 -5.73
N GLY A 13 -4.08 1.73 -5.58
CA GLY A 13 -3.06 2.30 -4.69
C GLY A 13 -2.48 3.60 -5.19
N LEU A 14 -2.19 3.73 -6.49
CA LEU A 14 -1.59 4.96 -7.01
C LEU A 14 -2.53 6.16 -6.89
N PRO A 15 -3.82 6.09 -7.28
CA PRO A 15 -4.74 7.19 -7.05
C PRO A 15 -4.88 7.58 -5.59
N LEU A 16 -4.88 6.60 -4.70
CA LEU A 16 -4.96 6.85 -3.26
C LEU A 16 -3.70 7.55 -2.75
N ALA A 17 -2.52 7.13 -3.22
CA ALA A 17 -1.27 7.79 -2.88
C ALA A 17 -1.26 9.26 -3.31
N ILE A 18 -1.77 9.56 -4.51
CA ILE A 18 -1.88 10.94 -5.01
C ILE A 18 -2.77 11.77 -4.09
N GLN A 19 -3.92 11.24 -3.70
CA GLN A 19 -4.83 11.95 -2.80
C GLN A 19 -4.21 12.19 -1.43
N ALA A 20 -3.48 11.21 -0.90
CA ALA A 20 -2.79 11.37 0.38
C ALA A 20 -1.73 12.48 0.31
N VAL A 21 -0.96 12.54 -0.79
CA VAL A 21 0.01 13.61 -1.00
C VAL A 21 -0.69 14.97 -1.07
N ARG A 22 -1.78 15.08 -1.81
CA ARG A 22 -2.57 16.32 -1.93
C ARG A 22 -3.15 16.77 -0.60
N SER A 23 -3.43 15.81 0.29
CA SER A 23 -3.95 16.08 1.63
C SER A 23 -2.88 16.47 2.64
N GLY A 24 -1.62 16.53 2.22
CA GLY A 24 -0.53 17.00 3.06
C GLY A 24 0.20 15.90 3.85
N PHE A 25 -0.08 14.63 3.58
CA PHE A 25 0.64 13.54 4.23
C PHE A 25 2.01 13.30 3.58
N ARG A 26 2.92 12.76 4.36
CA ARG A 26 4.19 12.29 3.85
C ARG A 26 4.02 10.84 3.39
N VAL A 27 4.03 10.62 2.07
CA VAL A 27 3.64 9.35 1.48
C VAL A 27 4.82 8.60 0.90
N THR A 28 4.92 7.33 1.24
CA THR A 28 5.83 6.37 0.62
C THR A 28 4.99 5.30 -0.06
N GLY A 29 5.35 4.92 -1.27
CA GLY A 29 4.75 3.79 -1.97
C GLY A 29 5.69 2.59 -1.97
N TYR A 30 5.12 1.41 -1.85
CA TYR A 30 5.86 0.15 -1.97
C TYR A 30 5.16 -0.77 -2.94
N ASP A 31 5.90 -1.29 -3.90
CA ASP A 31 5.42 -2.27 -4.86
C ASP A 31 6.54 -3.25 -5.16
N THR A 32 6.22 -4.53 -5.28
CA THR A 32 7.21 -5.55 -5.58
C THR A 32 7.72 -5.48 -7.03
N SER A 33 7.00 -4.78 -7.90
CA SER A 33 7.41 -4.57 -9.30
C SER A 33 8.41 -3.43 -9.42
N GLU A 34 9.66 -3.76 -9.68
CA GLU A 34 10.69 -2.75 -9.93
C GLU A 34 10.37 -1.90 -11.17
N LYS A 35 9.70 -2.47 -12.15
CA LYS A 35 9.27 -1.75 -13.35
C LYS A 35 8.31 -0.61 -13.01
N ILE A 36 7.32 -0.88 -12.15
CA ILE A 36 6.37 0.13 -11.70
C ILE A 36 7.09 1.23 -10.92
N VAL A 37 7.93 0.84 -9.97
CA VAL A 37 8.67 1.79 -9.12
C VAL A 37 9.60 2.66 -9.96
N THR A 38 10.36 2.06 -10.87
CA THR A 38 11.28 2.80 -11.75
C THR A 38 10.52 3.81 -12.61
N GLY A 39 9.39 3.40 -13.19
CA GLY A 39 8.55 4.28 -13.99
C GLY A 39 8.02 5.47 -13.20
N LEU A 40 7.48 5.21 -12.02
CA LEU A 40 6.96 6.27 -11.14
C LEU A 40 8.05 7.24 -10.70
N MET A 41 9.22 6.74 -10.32
CA MET A 41 10.33 7.60 -9.89
C MET A 41 10.90 8.41 -11.05
N ALA A 42 10.65 8.01 -12.29
CA ALA A 42 10.99 8.77 -13.49
C ALA A 42 9.88 9.73 -13.93
N GLY A 43 8.79 9.85 -13.16
CA GLY A 43 7.69 10.74 -13.49
C GLY A 43 6.71 10.19 -14.51
N ARG A 44 6.65 8.88 -14.70
CA ARG A 44 5.77 8.24 -15.68
C ARG A 44 4.68 7.43 -14.97
N SER A 45 3.44 7.59 -15.44
CA SER A 45 2.30 6.82 -14.97
C SER A 45 2.17 5.51 -15.74
N HIS A 46 1.76 4.45 -15.03
CA HIS A 46 1.36 3.17 -15.62
C HIS A 46 -0.15 2.93 -15.48
N VAL A 47 -0.88 3.94 -15.01
CA VAL A 47 -2.34 3.88 -14.82
C VAL A 47 -2.97 4.89 -15.79
N ASP A 48 -3.92 4.40 -16.62
CA ASP A 48 -4.49 5.19 -17.70
C ASP A 48 -5.15 6.48 -17.25
N ASP A 49 -5.81 6.45 -16.09
CA ASP A 49 -6.54 7.60 -15.56
C ASP A 49 -5.64 8.62 -14.84
N ILE A 50 -4.35 8.34 -14.76
CA ILE A 50 -3.40 9.21 -14.08
C ILE A 50 -2.34 9.67 -15.09
N THR A 51 -2.15 10.98 -15.17
CA THR A 51 -1.20 11.57 -16.12
C THR A 51 0.23 11.54 -15.57
N ASP A 52 1.20 11.62 -16.46
CA ASP A 52 2.61 11.77 -16.07
C ASP A 52 2.82 13.07 -15.28
N ALA A 53 2.08 14.12 -15.61
CA ALA A 53 2.13 15.38 -14.88
C ALA A 53 1.69 15.23 -13.42
N GLU A 54 0.66 14.42 -13.17
CA GLU A 54 0.22 14.12 -11.81
C GLU A 54 1.29 13.35 -11.02
N VAL A 55 1.95 12.39 -11.66
CA VAL A 55 3.05 11.65 -11.04
C VAL A 55 4.23 12.58 -10.74
N ALA A 56 4.61 13.42 -11.69
CA ALA A 56 5.69 14.38 -11.48
C ALA A 56 5.36 15.36 -10.33
N GLY A 57 4.12 15.81 -10.25
CA GLY A 57 3.67 16.69 -9.18
C GLY A 57 3.77 16.06 -7.80
N MET A 58 3.41 14.79 -7.67
CA MET A 58 3.53 14.12 -6.38
C MET A 58 4.99 13.86 -5.97
N LEU A 59 5.88 13.61 -6.95
CA LEU A 59 7.32 13.50 -6.67
C LEU A 59 7.88 14.83 -6.15
N GLU A 60 7.48 15.94 -6.74
CA GLU A 60 7.87 17.27 -6.27
C GLU A 60 7.38 17.56 -4.86
N ALA A 61 6.22 17.02 -4.50
CA ALA A 61 5.65 17.15 -3.16
C ALA A 61 6.29 16.20 -2.13
N GLY A 62 7.25 15.37 -2.54
CA GLY A 62 8.00 14.52 -1.62
C GLY A 62 7.67 13.04 -1.66
N PHE A 63 6.74 12.60 -2.50
CA PHE A 63 6.45 11.18 -2.65
C PHE A 63 7.69 10.40 -3.11
N ARG A 64 7.86 9.21 -2.55
CA ARG A 64 8.90 8.27 -3.00
C ARG A 64 8.30 6.88 -3.08
N ALA A 65 8.76 6.10 -4.06
CA ALA A 65 8.38 4.71 -4.21
C ALA A 65 9.63 3.83 -4.11
N THR A 66 9.46 2.63 -3.60
CA THR A 66 10.53 1.64 -3.54
C THR A 66 9.99 0.23 -3.76
N ALA A 67 10.81 -0.63 -4.33
CA ALA A 67 10.59 -2.07 -4.39
C ALA A 67 11.40 -2.82 -3.32
N ASP A 68 12.17 -2.10 -2.52
CA ASP A 68 13.02 -2.67 -1.49
C ASP A 68 12.38 -2.46 -0.11
N GLU A 69 11.86 -3.53 0.46
CA GLU A 69 11.22 -3.52 1.77
C GLU A 69 12.16 -3.04 2.89
N ALA A 70 13.45 -3.27 2.74
CA ALA A 70 14.45 -2.85 3.74
C ALA A 70 14.56 -1.33 3.87
N ARG A 71 14.05 -0.58 2.89
CA ARG A 71 14.05 0.89 2.92
C ARG A 71 12.83 1.48 3.64
N LEU A 72 11.88 0.64 4.05
CA LEU A 72 10.68 1.10 4.72
C LEU A 72 10.94 1.31 6.21
N ALA A 73 10.36 2.37 6.74
CA ALA A 73 10.44 2.71 8.17
C ALA A 73 9.04 2.58 8.81
N PRO A 74 8.95 2.52 10.15
CA PRO A 74 7.65 2.50 10.82
C PRO A 74 6.75 3.65 10.37
N GLN A 75 5.46 3.39 10.24
CA GLN A 75 4.47 4.28 9.65
C GLN A 75 3.34 4.59 10.61
N ASP A 76 2.68 5.73 10.42
CA ASP A 76 1.46 6.08 11.15
C ASP A 76 0.23 5.42 10.53
N VAL A 77 0.20 5.32 9.21
CA VAL A 77 -0.90 4.70 8.44
C VAL A 77 -0.30 3.79 7.38
N ILE A 78 -0.83 2.59 7.27
CA ILE A 78 -0.45 1.64 6.22
C ILE A 78 -1.71 1.24 5.47
N VAL A 79 -1.74 1.48 4.17
CA VAL A 79 -2.86 1.13 3.30
C VAL A 79 -2.42 0.00 2.37
N ILE A 80 -3.13 -1.11 2.42
CA ILE A 80 -2.84 -2.29 1.60
C ILE A 80 -3.78 -2.29 0.39
N CYS A 81 -3.22 -2.14 -0.80
CA CYS A 81 -3.94 -2.02 -2.07
C CYS A 81 -3.44 -3.05 -3.09
N VAL A 82 -3.11 -4.25 -2.65
CA VAL A 82 -2.58 -5.29 -3.53
C VAL A 82 -3.69 -6.04 -4.24
N PRO A 83 -3.41 -6.63 -5.43
CA PRO A 83 -4.44 -7.37 -6.16
C PRO A 83 -4.82 -8.67 -5.46
N THR A 84 -6.07 -9.07 -5.62
CA THR A 84 -6.62 -10.35 -5.15
C THR A 84 -7.27 -11.07 -6.32
N PRO A 85 -6.47 -11.57 -7.30
CA PRO A 85 -7.04 -12.25 -8.46
C PRO A 85 -7.74 -13.53 -8.03
N LEU A 86 -8.70 -13.97 -8.84
CA LEU A 86 -9.36 -15.25 -8.61
C LEU A 86 -8.39 -16.38 -8.97
N SER A 87 -8.28 -17.38 -8.08
CA SER A 87 -7.60 -18.61 -8.38
C SER A 87 -8.60 -19.60 -8.99
N GLU A 88 -8.11 -20.51 -9.83
CA GLU A 88 -8.98 -21.49 -10.50
C GLU A 88 -9.63 -22.47 -9.52
N ALA A 89 -9.01 -22.72 -8.38
CA ALA A 89 -9.42 -23.80 -7.49
C ALA A 89 -10.17 -23.35 -6.24
N ASP A 90 -9.79 -22.22 -5.61
CA ASP A 90 -10.18 -21.92 -4.24
C ASP A 90 -10.71 -20.49 -4.04
N GLY A 91 -11.17 -19.81 -5.08
CA GLY A 91 -11.64 -18.43 -4.98
C GLY A 91 -10.49 -17.41 -4.98
N PRO A 92 -10.55 -16.31 -4.20
CA PRO A 92 -9.53 -15.26 -4.26
C PRO A 92 -8.14 -15.75 -3.87
N ASP A 93 -7.13 -15.35 -4.64
CA ASP A 93 -5.73 -15.60 -4.30
C ASP A 93 -5.26 -14.53 -3.32
N LEU A 94 -4.98 -14.93 -2.10
CA LEU A 94 -4.61 -14.03 -1.01
C LEU A 94 -3.10 -13.94 -0.76
N ARG A 95 -2.28 -14.49 -1.64
CA ARG A 95 -0.81 -14.47 -1.44
C ARG A 95 -0.26 -13.06 -1.31
N ALA A 96 -0.71 -12.14 -2.17
CA ALA A 96 -0.27 -10.76 -2.11
C ALA A 96 -0.74 -10.05 -0.83
N VAL A 97 -1.96 -10.33 -0.37
CA VAL A 97 -2.49 -9.78 0.88
C VAL A 97 -1.68 -10.28 2.08
N ARG A 98 -1.33 -11.56 2.09
CA ARG A 98 -0.51 -12.13 3.17
C ARG A 98 0.89 -11.51 3.21
N ALA A 99 1.52 -11.38 2.04
CA ALA A 99 2.84 -10.74 1.94
C ALA A 99 2.79 -9.28 2.41
N ALA A 100 1.76 -8.53 1.99
CA ALA A 100 1.58 -7.15 2.42
C ALA A 100 1.32 -7.03 3.92
N ALA A 101 0.52 -7.95 4.49
CA ALA A 101 0.26 -7.98 5.92
C ALA A 101 1.53 -8.29 6.73
N GLN A 102 2.39 -9.17 6.24
CA GLN A 102 3.70 -9.43 6.86
C GLN A 102 4.58 -8.19 6.83
N THR A 103 4.65 -7.49 5.70
CA THR A 103 5.38 -6.23 5.58
C THR A 103 4.84 -5.19 6.56
N ALA A 104 3.52 -5.02 6.60
CA ALA A 104 2.88 -4.09 7.53
C ALA A 104 3.20 -4.44 8.99
N GLY A 105 3.17 -5.73 9.33
CA GLY A 105 3.49 -6.19 10.69
C GLY A 105 4.87 -5.78 11.17
N ARG A 106 5.84 -5.71 10.27
CA ARG A 106 7.20 -5.27 10.61
C ARG A 106 7.34 -3.76 10.78
N LEU A 107 6.36 -3.00 10.31
CA LEU A 107 6.41 -1.52 10.29
C LEU A 107 5.45 -0.90 11.30
N LEU A 108 4.86 -1.70 12.17
CA LEU A 108 3.94 -1.21 13.18
C LEU A 108 4.67 -0.45 14.29
N LYS A 109 4.02 0.60 14.76
CA LYS A 109 4.35 1.25 16.02
C LYS A 109 3.04 1.50 16.76
N ALA A 110 3.11 1.92 18.03
CA ALA A 110 1.89 2.18 18.79
C ALA A 110 1.01 3.20 18.07
N GLY A 111 -0.25 2.89 17.87
CA GLY A 111 -1.22 3.75 17.22
C GLY A 111 -1.25 3.67 15.69
N THR A 112 -0.49 2.77 15.06
CA THR A 112 -0.54 2.60 13.62
C THR A 112 -1.93 2.12 13.17
N LEU A 113 -2.49 2.81 12.19
CA LEU A 113 -3.72 2.39 11.51
C LEU A 113 -3.36 1.58 10.27
N VAL A 114 -3.91 0.38 10.16
CA VAL A 114 -3.76 -0.45 8.95
C VAL A 114 -5.12 -0.55 8.27
N SER A 115 -5.19 -0.16 7.00
CA SER A 115 -6.40 -0.21 6.18
C SER A 115 -6.19 -1.20 5.03
N LEU A 116 -7.13 -2.12 4.87
CA LEU A 116 -7.14 -3.08 3.76
C LEU A 116 -8.15 -2.62 2.72
N GLU A 117 -7.64 -2.18 1.58
CA GLU A 117 -8.44 -1.67 0.44
C GLU A 117 -8.57 -2.71 -0.68
N SER A 118 -8.20 -3.96 -0.42
CA SER A 118 -8.25 -5.02 -1.42
C SER A 118 -9.59 -5.76 -1.35
N THR A 119 -10.08 -6.24 -2.50
CA THR A 119 -11.26 -7.11 -2.54
C THR A 119 -10.92 -8.46 -1.88
N THR A 120 -11.70 -8.83 -0.87
CA THR A 120 -11.46 -10.06 -0.10
C THR A 120 -12.79 -10.73 0.25
N TYR A 121 -12.73 -11.84 0.96
CA TYR A 121 -13.92 -12.49 1.51
C TYR A 121 -14.13 -12.04 2.97
N PRO A 122 -15.34 -12.24 3.52
CA PRO A 122 -15.60 -11.94 4.93
C PRO A 122 -14.62 -12.70 5.85
N GLY A 123 -14.08 -12.02 6.84
CA GLY A 123 -13.13 -12.59 7.78
C GLY A 123 -11.67 -12.49 7.38
N THR A 124 -11.33 -12.06 6.16
CA THR A 124 -9.94 -11.94 5.71
C THR A 124 -9.13 -11.02 6.62
N THR A 125 -9.70 -9.90 7.04
CA THR A 125 -9.01 -8.97 7.94
C THR A 125 -8.63 -9.66 9.25
N GLU A 126 -9.53 -10.44 9.83
CA GLU A 126 -9.27 -11.17 11.07
C GLU A 126 -8.34 -12.36 10.87
N GLU A 127 -8.56 -13.14 9.83
CA GLU A 127 -7.84 -14.40 9.61
C GLU A 127 -6.43 -14.20 9.04
N VAL A 128 -6.22 -13.18 8.24
CA VAL A 128 -4.96 -12.96 7.54
C VAL A 128 -4.25 -11.70 8.05
N ALA A 129 -4.86 -10.53 7.93
CA ALA A 129 -4.18 -9.29 8.27
C ALA A 129 -3.89 -9.18 9.76
N VAL A 130 -4.86 -9.46 10.63
CA VAL A 130 -4.69 -9.37 12.08
C VAL A 130 -3.65 -10.35 12.59
N SER A 131 -3.58 -11.56 12.02
CA SER A 131 -2.59 -12.56 12.45
C SER A 131 -1.14 -12.08 12.31
N TYR A 132 -0.88 -11.11 11.44
CA TYR A 132 0.45 -10.54 11.24
C TYR A 132 0.66 -9.19 11.93
N THR A 133 -0.41 -8.57 12.44
CA THR A 133 -0.35 -7.21 12.98
C THR A 133 -0.75 -7.10 14.45
N HIS A 134 -1.09 -8.20 15.10
CA HIS A 134 -1.67 -8.21 16.47
C HIS A 134 -0.69 -7.77 17.56
N LEU A 135 0.60 -7.69 17.27
CA LEU A 135 1.64 -7.48 18.30
C LEU A 135 1.64 -6.08 18.92
N THR A 136 1.05 -5.09 18.28
CA THR A 136 1.12 -3.69 18.72
C THR A 136 -0.23 -2.99 18.77
N LEU A 137 -1.31 -3.71 18.94
CA LEU A 137 -2.67 -3.16 19.03
C LEU A 137 -3.02 -2.20 17.89
N PRO A 138 -2.80 -2.57 16.62
CA PRO A 138 -3.15 -1.72 15.50
C PRO A 138 -4.68 -1.60 15.36
N THR A 139 -5.13 -0.48 14.77
CA THR A 139 -6.50 -0.36 14.30
C THR A 139 -6.52 -0.80 12.84
N ILE A 140 -7.42 -1.73 12.51
CA ILE A 140 -7.56 -2.25 11.15
C ILE A 140 -8.94 -1.93 10.63
N LEU A 141 -9.02 -1.28 9.46
CA LEU A 141 -10.24 -0.98 8.76
C LEU A 141 -10.30 -1.79 7.46
N LEU A 142 -11.45 -2.44 7.25
CA LEU A 142 -11.78 -3.09 5.98
C LEU A 142 -12.67 -2.13 5.19
N VAL A 143 -12.21 -1.77 4.01
CA VAL A 143 -12.92 -0.81 3.14
C VAL A 143 -13.33 -1.48 1.84
#